data_931a53665b50dc238bfe36bb874279f0
#
_entry.id   931a53665b50dc238bfe36bb874279f0
#
_cell.length_a   1.000
_cell.length_b   1.000
_cell.length_c   1.000
_cell.angle_alpha   90.00
_cell.angle_beta   90.00
_cell.angle_gamma   90.00
#
_symmetry.space_group_name_H-M   'P 1'
#
loop_
_entity.id
_entity.type
_entity.pdbx_description
1 polymer ?
#
loop_
_entity_poly.entity_id
_entity_poly.type
_entity_poly.pdbx_seq_one_letter_code
_entity_poly.pdbx_strand_id
1 'polypeptide(L)'
;MVIDQTVKPDEKKPVPKDLELPLSEGEEKRRIKFLTKEILDRIGYGLSSQQFLNILFVQSGASLFLVGLINGLKVIVSVIVSYILNQVQLSVRINRILMSIVGLFFGVSIFTLTIAIHKKSTTLFIISFVIATIIAVLYGTLYQDWFRENLEMRKRGFFLSRISYYGLAITGFSMLVGAALADRFSDSNRLAFELFGQSLRLAGYAVVLIIAAVIFMVGAFLLLMINEKSSKKTQGKPIVMITAETWKEFTSNKVLFVLFISSAIISIVQTLATAYYGIFIYKHFSDTAFGGFMNVAVIFIIALLTSIIGPIITQFNVRAYGKFPMLVFGTMLIAIGPITYWYNPNLLSISAAMFLSTIGSAICGVSFGLLTIELIREDLKESYAQLSNVLTLIPYLIFIPIGAYIAQVHGMSVLFLILSATLVATVVPLYMYIIWAYNARKQKI
;
A
#
# COMPACT_ATOMS: atom_id res chain seq x y z
N MET A 1 -29.49 18.43 -29.19
CA MET A 1 -30.42 17.39 -28.75
C MET A 1 -30.30 17.30 -27.25
N VAL A 2 -31.21 17.99 -26.54
CA VAL A 2 -31.25 18.10 -25.09
C VAL A 2 -31.80 16.77 -24.57
N ILE A 3 -30.99 16.00 -23.89
CA ILE A 3 -31.47 14.82 -23.14
C ILE A 3 -31.91 15.34 -21.79
N ASP A 4 -33.21 15.58 -21.70
CA ASP A 4 -33.94 15.80 -20.46
C ASP A 4 -33.95 14.46 -19.69
N GLN A 5 -32.96 14.26 -18.84
CA GLN A 5 -33.01 13.23 -17.79
C GLN A 5 -33.24 13.94 -16.46
N THR A 6 -34.47 14.32 -16.24
CA THR A 6 -34.98 14.49 -14.87
C THR A 6 -34.93 13.15 -14.17
N VAL A 7 -33.72 12.82 -13.68
CA VAL A 7 -33.54 11.74 -12.70
C VAL A 7 -34.27 12.22 -11.45
N LYS A 8 -35.48 11.71 -11.23
CA LYS A 8 -36.16 11.84 -9.95
C LYS A 8 -35.16 11.47 -8.86
N PRO A 9 -35.00 12.28 -7.80
CA PRO A 9 -34.15 11.89 -6.68
C PRO A 9 -34.65 10.52 -6.20
N ASP A 10 -33.78 9.52 -6.28
CA ASP A 10 -34.05 8.17 -5.81
C ASP A 10 -34.66 8.28 -4.42
N GLU A 11 -35.95 7.90 -4.29
CA GLU A 11 -36.54 7.65 -2.99
C GLU A 11 -35.57 6.79 -2.22
N LYS A 12 -35.09 7.29 -1.08
CA LYS A 12 -34.18 6.56 -0.19
C LYS A 12 -34.81 5.19 0.04
N LYS A 13 -34.32 4.18 -0.70
CA LYS A 13 -34.76 2.80 -0.47
C LYS A 13 -34.65 2.56 1.02
N PRO A 14 -35.73 2.16 1.69
CA PRO A 14 -35.72 1.95 3.13
C PRO A 14 -34.54 1.01 3.45
N VAL A 15 -33.71 1.41 4.40
CA VAL A 15 -32.60 0.58 4.90
C VAL A 15 -33.20 -0.79 5.20
N PRO A 16 -32.66 -1.87 4.62
CA PRO A 16 -33.21 -3.20 4.84
C PRO A 16 -33.34 -3.44 6.36
N LYS A 17 -34.54 -3.75 6.85
CA LYS A 17 -34.84 -3.97 8.28
C LYS A 17 -33.82 -4.92 8.95
N ASP A 18 -33.23 -5.79 8.15
CA ASP A 18 -32.19 -6.70 8.58
C ASP A 18 -30.87 -6.03 9.03
N LEU A 19 -30.59 -4.80 8.64
CA LEU A 19 -29.42 -4.04 9.11
C LEU A 19 -29.61 -3.44 10.51
N GLU A 20 -30.85 -3.34 10.99
CA GLU A 20 -31.21 -2.74 12.28
C GLU A 20 -31.18 -3.75 13.44
N LEU A 21 -31.27 -5.06 13.14
CA LEU A 21 -31.23 -6.08 14.20
C LEU A 21 -29.90 -6.06 14.95
N PRO A 22 -29.89 -6.17 16.28
CA PRO A 22 -28.66 -6.24 17.06
C PRO A 22 -27.84 -7.47 16.67
N LEU A 23 -26.53 -7.35 16.80
CA LEU A 23 -25.62 -8.47 16.62
C LEU A 23 -25.79 -9.47 17.78
N SER A 24 -25.55 -10.74 17.52
CA SER A 24 -25.45 -11.71 18.62
C SER A 24 -24.26 -11.35 19.52
N GLU A 25 -24.36 -11.62 20.82
CA GLU A 25 -23.27 -11.36 21.79
C GLU A 25 -21.94 -12.00 21.36
N GLY A 26 -22.01 -13.20 20.78
CA GLY A 26 -20.83 -13.89 20.25
C GLY A 26 -20.19 -13.19 19.05
N GLU A 27 -20.99 -12.57 18.20
CA GLU A 27 -20.49 -11.79 17.04
C GLU A 27 -19.87 -10.47 17.51
N GLU A 28 -20.46 -9.80 18.47
CA GLU A 28 -19.93 -8.56 19.04
C GLU A 28 -18.58 -8.81 19.72
N LYS A 29 -18.45 -9.85 20.54
CA LYS A 29 -17.18 -10.24 21.16
C LYS A 29 -16.10 -10.57 20.11
N ARG A 30 -16.46 -11.24 19.01
CA ARG A 30 -15.53 -11.47 17.90
C ARG A 30 -15.08 -10.16 17.24
N ARG A 31 -15.98 -9.25 16.96
CA ARG A 31 -15.66 -7.94 16.37
C ARG A 31 -14.72 -7.11 17.23
N ILE A 32 -14.92 -7.10 18.53
CA ILE A 32 -14.02 -6.41 19.47
C ILE A 32 -12.62 -7.00 19.37
N LYS A 33 -12.47 -8.32 19.38
CA LYS A 33 -11.17 -8.98 19.27
C LYS A 33 -10.48 -8.70 17.93
N PHE A 34 -11.23 -8.71 16.81
CA PHE A 34 -10.71 -8.32 15.52
C PHE A 34 -10.28 -6.85 15.50
N LEU A 35 -11.08 -5.94 16.07
CA LEU A 35 -10.74 -4.53 16.16
C LEU A 35 -9.46 -4.32 16.99
N THR A 36 -9.34 -4.97 18.14
CA THR A 36 -8.14 -4.87 18.98
C THR A 36 -6.90 -5.34 18.22
N LYS A 37 -7.01 -6.47 17.51
CA LYS A 37 -5.93 -7.01 16.69
C LYS A 37 -5.55 -6.05 15.56
N GLU A 38 -6.53 -5.49 14.84
CA GLU A 38 -6.28 -4.51 13.78
C GLU A 38 -5.61 -3.24 14.31
N ILE A 39 -6.00 -2.77 15.49
CA ILE A 39 -5.36 -1.63 16.15
C ILE A 39 -3.88 -1.92 16.42
N LEU A 40 -3.56 -3.09 16.98
CA LEU A 40 -2.18 -3.49 17.24
C LEU A 40 -1.36 -3.56 15.94
N ASP A 41 -1.91 -4.17 14.89
CA ASP A 41 -1.22 -4.21 13.60
C ASP A 41 -0.95 -2.78 13.05
N ARG A 42 -1.93 -1.88 13.17
CA ARG A 42 -1.77 -0.49 12.73
C ARG A 42 -0.70 0.27 13.52
N ILE A 43 -0.59 0.01 14.81
CA ILE A 43 0.51 0.54 15.63
C ILE A 43 1.84 -0.02 15.14
N GLY A 44 1.93 -1.34 14.97
CA GLY A 44 3.14 -1.99 14.46
C GLY A 44 3.58 -1.44 13.09
N TYR A 45 2.64 -1.28 12.14
CA TYR A 45 2.92 -0.71 10.81
C TYR A 45 3.34 0.77 10.88
N GLY A 46 2.79 1.56 11.80
CA GLY A 46 3.23 2.95 12.00
C GLY A 46 4.68 3.02 12.49
N LEU A 47 5.02 2.21 13.49
CA LEU A 47 6.37 2.14 14.06
C LEU A 47 7.40 1.57 13.09
N SER A 48 7.04 0.59 12.26
CA SER A 48 7.89 -0.02 11.24
C SER A 48 7.60 0.46 9.82
N SER A 49 7.28 1.75 9.68
CA SER A 49 6.89 2.30 8.37
C SER A 49 7.98 2.09 7.33
N GLN A 50 7.57 1.86 6.06
CA GLN A 50 8.49 1.65 4.94
C GLN A 50 9.50 2.79 4.80
N GLN A 51 9.10 4.02 5.12
CA GLN A 51 9.97 5.18 5.02
C GLN A 51 11.12 5.12 6.03
N PHE A 52 10.80 4.73 7.27
CA PHE A 52 11.83 4.54 8.29
C PHE A 52 12.77 3.39 7.93
N LEU A 53 12.23 2.27 7.44
CA LEU A 53 13.04 1.13 7.00
C LEU A 53 14.00 1.50 5.87
N ASN A 54 13.56 2.31 4.90
CA ASN A 54 14.42 2.78 3.80
C ASN A 54 15.56 3.69 4.31
N ILE A 55 15.29 4.60 5.25
CA ILE A 55 16.30 5.44 5.89
C ILE A 55 17.32 4.57 6.65
N LEU A 56 16.83 3.65 7.47
CA LEU A 56 17.65 2.76 8.28
C LEU A 56 18.50 1.83 7.41
N PHE A 57 17.98 1.43 6.24
CA PHE A 57 18.73 0.64 5.29
C PHE A 57 19.94 1.42 4.74
N VAL A 58 19.76 2.69 4.40
CA VAL A 58 20.90 3.56 4.02
C VAL A 58 21.87 3.78 5.18
N GLN A 59 21.37 3.98 6.39
CA GLN A 59 22.22 4.10 7.59
C GLN A 59 23.01 2.83 7.90
N SER A 60 22.50 1.66 7.50
CA SER A 60 23.23 0.38 7.61
C SER A 60 24.30 0.18 6.51
N GLY A 61 24.56 1.19 5.67
CA GLY A 61 25.58 1.17 4.63
C GLY A 61 25.07 0.77 3.24
N ALA A 62 23.77 0.63 3.04
CA ALA A 62 23.21 0.33 1.73
C ALA A 62 23.34 1.53 0.78
N SER A 63 23.64 1.26 -0.49
CA SER A 63 23.63 2.25 -1.55
C SER A 63 22.20 2.65 -1.94
N LEU A 64 22.02 3.81 -2.55
CA LEU A 64 20.71 4.21 -3.09
C LEU A 64 20.22 3.22 -4.15
N PHE A 65 21.12 2.62 -4.92
CA PHE A 65 20.80 1.56 -5.86
C PHE A 65 20.09 0.37 -5.18
N LEU A 66 20.66 -0.12 -4.07
CA LEU A 66 20.05 -1.22 -3.31
C LEU A 66 18.70 -0.87 -2.71
N VAL A 67 18.49 0.38 -2.29
CA VAL A 67 17.19 0.84 -1.80
C VAL A 67 16.13 0.73 -2.90
N GLY A 68 16.42 1.20 -4.11
CA GLY A 68 15.50 1.07 -5.24
C GLY A 68 15.20 -0.39 -5.57
N LEU A 69 16.23 -1.22 -5.64
CA LEU A 69 16.09 -2.64 -5.94
C LEU A 69 15.25 -3.38 -4.91
N ILE A 70 15.46 -3.15 -3.61
CA ILE A 70 14.73 -3.87 -2.56
C ILE A 70 13.24 -3.47 -2.53
N ASN A 71 12.93 -2.20 -2.81
CA ASN A 71 11.54 -1.75 -2.93
C ASN A 71 10.86 -2.33 -4.17
N GLY A 72 11.56 -2.44 -5.30
CA GLY A 72 11.07 -3.14 -6.48
C GLY A 72 10.90 -4.64 -6.24
N LEU A 73 11.89 -5.28 -5.61
CA LEU A 73 11.82 -6.70 -5.26
C LEU A 73 10.64 -7.01 -4.35
N LYS A 74 10.30 -6.13 -3.41
CA LYS A 74 9.10 -6.26 -2.59
C LYS A 74 7.83 -6.41 -3.43
N VAL A 75 7.67 -5.62 -4.48
CA VAL A 75 6.50 -5.71 -5.39
C VAL A 75 6.54 -7.02 -6.18
N ILE A 76 7.70 -7.38 -6.73
CA ILE A 76 7.89 -8.62 -7.50
C ILE A 76 7.56 -9.84 -6.62
N VAL A 77 8.14 -9.92 -5.43
CA VAL A 77 7.88 -10.98 -4.46
C VAL A 77 6.40 -11.04 -4.10
N SER A 78 5.76 -9.88 -3.86
CA SER A 78 4.34 -9.82 -3.54
C SER A 78 3.47 -10.39 -4.65
N VAL A 79 3.75 -10.07 -5.91
CA VAL A 79 3.01 -10.61 -7.06
C VAL A 79 3.23 -12.12 -7.21
N ILE A 80 4.49 -12.59 -7.12
CA ILE A 80 4.82 -14.01 -7.25
C ILE A 80 4.14 -14.83 -6.13
N VAL A 81 4.24 -14.39 -4.88
CA VAL A 81 3.63 -15.07 -3.74
C VAL A 81 2.11 -15.09 -3.87
N SER A 82 1.50 -13.96 -4.23
CA SER A 82 0.04 -13.90 -4.46
C SER A 82 -0.39 -14.82 -5.60
N TYR A 83 0.37 -14.88 -6.69
CA TYR A 83 0.10 -15.79 -7.80
C TYR A 83 0.18 -17.25 -7.37
N ILE A 84 1.25 -17.65 -6.66
CA ILE A 84 1.41 -19.01 -6.14
C ILE A 84 0.25 -19.38 -5.20
N LEU A 85 -0.12 -18.47 -4.27
CA LEU A 85 -1.23 -18.71 -3.35
C LEU A 85 -2.56 -18.91 -4.06
N ASN A 86 -2.80 -18.18 -5.13
CA ASN A 86 -4.01 -18.32 -5.95
C ASN A 86 -4.01 -19.63 -6.77
N GLN A 87 -2.84 -20.16 -7.15
CA GLN A 87 -2.72 -21.43 -7.88
C GLN A 87 -2.73 -22.64 -6.94
N VAL A 88 -2.13 -22.51 -5.76
CA VAL A 88 -2.17 -23.57 -4.76
C VAL A 88 -3.54 -23.53 -4.09
N GLN A 89 -4.42 -24.44 -4.45
CA GLN A 89 -5.60 -24.70 -3.62
C GLN A 89 -5.09 -25.11 -2.23
N LEU A 90 -5.09 -24.17 -1.29
CA LEU A 90 -4.79 -24.51 0.09
C LEU A 90 -5.91 -25.46 0.57
N SER A 91 -5.67 -26.76 0.41
CA SER A 91 -6.45 -27.81 1.06
C SER A 91 -6.35 -27.72 2.58
N VAL A 92 -5.43 -26.89 3.05
CA VAL A 92 -5.21 -26.58 4.47
C VAL A 92 -6.30 -25.61 4.91
N ARG A 93 -7.11 -26.05 5.85
CA ARG A 93 -8.10 -25.20 6.53
C ARG A 93 -7.39 -24.03 7.19
N ILE A 94 -7.66 -22.82 6.72
CA ILE A 94 -7.18 -21.61 7.36
C ILE A 94 -7.87 -21.52 8.73
N ASN A 95 -7.10 -21.63 9.79
CA ASN A 95 -7.59 -21.57 11.16
C ASN A 95 -6.77 -20.57 12.00
N ARG A 96 -7.28 -20.25 13.18
CA ARG A 96 -6.63 -19.31 14.12
C ARG A 96 -5.19 -19.70 14.48
N ILE A 97 -4.86 -20.99 14.52
CA ILE A 97 -3.52 -21.47 14.86
C ILE A 97 -2.55 -21.13 13.71
N LEU A 98 -2.92 -21.46 12.47
CA LEU A 98 -2.12 -21.13 11.31
C LEU A 98 -1.89 -19.60 11.20
N MET A 99 -2.97 -18.83 11.40
CA MET A 99 -2.89 -17.38 11.37
C MET A 99 -1.99 -16.80 12.46
N SER A 100 -2.06 -17.37 13.67
CA SER A 100 -1.17 -16.95 14.76
C SER A 100 0.29 -17.30 14.47
N ILE A 101 0.57 -18.50 13.96
CA ILE A 101 1.93 -18.91 13.58
C ILE A 101 2.51 -17.96 12.53
N VAL A 102 1.79 -17.69 11.44
CA VAL A 102 2.26 -16.78 10.38
C VAL A 102 2.45 -15.35 10.93
N GLY A 103 1.54 -14.87 11.77
CA GLY A 103 1.68 -13.57 12.44
C GLY A 103 2.89 -13.49 13.38
N LEU A 104 3.19 -14.56 14.12
CA LEU A 104 4.41 -14.65 14.97
C LEU A 104 5.67 -14.59 14.10
N PHE A 105 5.72 -15.32 12.99
CA PHE A 105 6.84 -15.24 12.05
C PHE A 105 7.01 -13.84 11.47
N PHE A 106 5.91 -13.10 11.24
CA PHE A 106 6.00 -11.72 10.82
C PHE A 106 6.67 -10.84 11.90
N GLY A 107 6.24 -10.95 13.15
CA GLY A 107 6.89 -10.24 14.27
C GLY A 107 8.38 -10.60 14.41
N VAL A 108 8.73 -11.89 14.32
CA VAL A 108 10.13 -12.35 14.36
C VAL A 108 10.93 -11.75 13.18
N SER A 109 10.36 -11.64 11.99
CA SER A 109 11.06 -11.06 10.84
C SER A 109 11.36 -9.56 11.02
N ILE A 110 10.47 -8.80 11.67
CA ILE A 110 10.74 -7.40 12.05
C ILE A 110 11.86 -7.33 13.10
N PHE A 111 11.88 -8.26 14.06
CA PHE A 111 12.94 -8.34 15.04
C PHE A 111 14.30 -8.66 14.39
N THR A 112 14.36 -9.55 13.39
CA THR A 112 15.62 -9.83 12.65
C THR A 112 16.09 -8.63 11.85
N LEU A 113 15.18 -7.81 11.29
CA LEU A 113 15.54 -6.52 10.68
C LEU A 113 16.21 -5.58 11.69
N THR A 114 15.73 -5.53 12.93
CA THR A 114 16.35 -4.72 14.00
C THR A 114 17.79 -5.16 14.26
N ILE A 115 18.04 -6.47 14.32
CA ILE A 115 19.40 -7.02 14.48
C ILE A 115 20.28 -6.65 13.29
N ALA A 116 19.76 -6.72 12.07
CA ALA A 116 20.48 -6.37 10.86
C ALA A 116 20.94 -4.91 10.85
N ILE A 117 20.07 -4.00 11.26
CA ILE A 117 20.36 -2.57 11.37
C ILE A 117 21.36 -2.32 12.49
N HIS A 118 21.17 -2.91 13.65
CA HIS A 118 22.10 -2.76 14.79
C HIS A 118 23.51 -3.22 14.46
N LYS A 119 23.65 -4.33 13.71
CA LYS A 119 24.93 -4.85 13.23
C LYS A 119 25.46 -4.12 11.99
N LYS A 120 24.73 -3.16 11.44
CA LYS A 120 25.05 -2.45 10.18
C LYS A 120 25.35 -3.43 9.04
N SER A 121 24.59 -4.52 8.95
CA SER A 121 24.78 -5.57 7.95
C SER A 121 23.76 -5.45 6.83
N THR A 122 24.17 -4.91 5.67
CA THR A 122 23.34 -4.78 4.48
C THR A 122 22.78 -6.13 3.99
N THR A 123 23.61 -7.18 4.00
CA THR A 123 23.20 -8.53 3.56
C THR A 123 22.13 -9.10 4.46
N LEU A 124 22.31 -9.03 5.79
CA LEU A 124 21.31 -9.51 6.74
C LEU A 124 20.02 -8.72 6.65
N PHE A 125 20.11 -7.41 6.37
CA PHE A 125 18.93 -6.57 6.15
C PHE A 125 18.14 -7.05 4.93
N ILE A 126 18.79 -7.27 3.78
CA ILE A 126 18.13 -7.73 2.54
C ILE A 126 17.42 -9.05 2.77
N ILE A 127 18.13 -10.04 3.36
CA ILE A 127 17.55 -11.36 3.65
C ILE A 127 16.33 -11.23 4.56
N SER A 128 16.46 -10.51 5.68
CA SER A 128 15.36 -10.31 6.64
C SER A 128 14.19 -9.57 6.01
N PHE A 129 14.44 -8.57 5.17
CA PHE A 129 13.41 -7.79 4.49
C PHE A 129 12.63 -8.63 3.46
N VAL A 130 13.30 -9.48 2.69
CA VAL A 130 12.67 -10.38 1.74
C VAL A 130 11.79 -11.39 2.48
N ILE A 131 12.31 -11.99 3.55
CA ILE A 131 11.53 -12.91 4.41
C ILE A 131 10.32 -12.20 5.01
N ALA A 132 10.49 -11.00 5.56
CA ALA A 132 9.40 -10.20 6.10
C ALA A 132 8.34 -9.90 5.02
N THR A 133 8.76 -9.60 3.79
CA THR A 133 7.85 -9.35 2.67
C THR A 133 7.04 -10.60 2.30
N ILE A 134 7.69 -11.76 2.18
CA ILE A 134 7.01 -13.03 1.88
C ILE A 134 5.96 -13.32 2.96
N ILE A 135 6.35 -13.23 4.23
CA ILE A 135 5.45 -13.50 5.36
C ILE A 135 4.31 -12.49 5.41
N ALA A 136 4.59 -11.19 5.16
CA ALA A 136 3.56 -10.15 5.13
C ALA A 136 2.49 -10.41 4.06
N VAL A 137 2.89 -10.85 2.86
CA VAL A 137 1.96 -11.18 1.78
C VAL A 137 1.15 -12.43 2.10
N LEU A 138 1.82 -13.47 2.59
CA LEU A 138 1.15 -14.70 3.07
C LEU A 138 0.12 -14.35 4.14
N TYR A 139 0.54 -13.62 5.16
CA TYR A 139 -0.32 -13.21 6.26
C TYR A 139 -1.51 -12.38 5.78
N GLY A 140 -1.26 -11.36 4.96
CA GLY A 140 -2.31 -10.47 4.46
C GLY A 140 -3.37 -11.21 3.64
N THR A 141 -2.96 -12.12 2.75
CA THR A 141 -3.87 -12.89 1.90
C THR A 141 -4.70 -13.88 2.74
N LEU A 142 -4.04 -14.69 3.56
CA LEU A 142 -4.71 -15.68 4.42
C LEU A 142 -5.62 -15.01 5.46
N TYR A 143 -5.17 -13.89 6.03
CA TYR A 143 -5.94 -13.15 7.03
C TYR A 143 -7.22 -12.55 6.44
N GLN A 144 -7.17 -11.99 5.24
CA GLN A 144 -8.37 -11.44 4.60
C GLN A 144 -9.43 -12.52 4.35
N ASP A 145 -9.03 -13.70 3.89
CA ASP A 145 -9.97 -14.81 3.66
C ASP A 145 -10.54 -15.31 5.00
N TRP A 146 -9.69 -15.56 6.01
CA TRP A 146 -10.11 -15.99 7.31
C TRP A 146 -11.01 -14.97 8.03
N PHE A 147 -10.69 -13.69 7.92
CA PHE A 147 -11.50 -12.58 8.43
C PHE A 147 -12.89 -12.55 7.80
N ARG A 148 -12.96 -12.72 6.46
CA ARG A 148 -14.23 -12.76 5.73
C ARG A 148 -15.11 -13.93 6.16
N GLU A 149 -14.54 -15.08 6.43
CA GLU A 149 -15.29 -16.27 6.89
C GLU A 149 -15.83 -16.12 8.31
N ASN A 150 -15.11 -15.45 9.18
CA ASN A 150 -15.45 -15.33 10.59
C ASN A 150 -16.36 -14.15 10.96
N LEU A 151 -16.58 -13.20 10.04
CA LEU A 151 -17.48 -12.06 10.23
C LEU A 151 -18.75 -12.21 9.39
N GLU A 152 -19.88 -11.82 9.98
CA GLU A 152 -21.14 -11.73 9.23
C GLU A 152 -21.08 -10.73 8.10
N MET A 153 -21.62 -11.11 6.91
CA MET A 153 -21.67 -10.23 5.73
C MET A 153 -22.42 -8.94 6.02
N ARG A 154 -23.46 -9.03 6.84
CA ARG A 154 -24.47 -8.04 7.07
C ARG A 154 -23.96 -6.65 7.46
N LYS A 155 -23.01 -6.53 8.38
CA LYS A 155 -22.43 -5.23 8.81
C LYS A 155 -20.92 -5.14 8.49
N ARG A 156 -20.41 -6.01 7.62
CA ARG A 156 -18.99 -6.12 7.29
C ARG A 156 -18.43 -4.83 6.69
N GLY A 157 -19.13 -4.23 5.73
CA GLY A 157 -18.69 -3.01 5.07
C GLY A 157 -18.53 -1.84 6.04
N PHE A 158 -19.49 -1.64 6.93
CA PHE A 158 -19.43 -0.60 7.95
C PHE A 158 -18.29 -0.84 8.96
N PHE A 159 -18.07 -2.09 9.36
CA PHE A 159 -16.97 -2.45 10.25
C PHE A 159 -15.61 -2.23 9.58
N LEU A 160 -15.45 -2.64 8.32
CA LEU A 160 -14.22 -2.43 7.55
C LEU A 160 -13.92 -0.94 7.32
N SER A 161 -14.94 -0.12 7.03
CA SER A 161 -14.72 1.32 6.87
C SER A 161 -14.24 1.97 8.16
N ARG A 162 -14.83 1.62 9.31
CA ARG A 162 -14.36 2.10 10.62
C ARG A 162 -12.91 1.69 10.91
N ILE A 163 -12.58 0.42 10.70
CA ILE A 163 -11.19 -0.06 10.86
C ILE A 163 -10.24 0.73 9.95
N SER A 164 -10.63 1.02 8.72
CA SER A 164 -9.79 1.78 7.79
C SER A 164 -9.54 3.21 8.30
N TYR A 165 -10.58 3.94 8.68
CA TYR A 165 -10.43 5.31 9.16
C TYR A 165 -9.64 5.42 10.47
N TYR A 166 -10.04 4.68 11.50
CA TYR A 166 -9.32 4.67 12.77
C TYR A 166 -7.92 4.09 12.61
N GLY A 167 -7.77 3.08 11.77
CA GLY A 167 -6.49 2.46 11.49
C GLY A 167 -5.47 3.43 10.91
N LEU A 168 -5.87 4.28 9.95
CA LEU A 168 -4.98 5.30 9.38
C LEU A 168 -4.56 6.35 10.42
N ALA A 169 -5.49 6.81 11.26
CA ALA A 169 -5.19 7.75 12.34
C ALA A 169 -4.21 7.14 13.35
N ILE A 170 -4.44 5.89 13.76
CA ILE A 170 -3.57 5.16 14.68
C ILE A 170 -2.18 4.94 14.07
N THR A 171 -2.11 4.55 12.80
CA THR A 171 -0.83 4.39 12.06
C THR A 171 -0.05 5.71 12.05
N GLY A 172 -0.70 6.82 11.72
CA GLY A 172 -0.08 8.13 11.71
C GLY A 172 0.44 8.55 13.10
N PHE A 173 -0.39 8.40 14.14
CA PHE A 173 0.02 8.69 15.50
C PHE A 173 1.22 7.83 15.96
N SER A 174 1.17 6.54 15.68
CA SER A 174 2.27 5.61 16.01
C SER A 174 3.55 5.96 15.25
N MET A 175 3.43 6.42 14.01
CA MET A 175 4.55 6.89 13.21
C MET A 175 5.21 8.14 13.86
N LEU A 176 4.41 9.09 14.38
CA LEU A 176 4.95 10.25 15.13
C LEU A 176 5.68 9.82 16.38
N VAL A 177 5.08 8.95 17.18
CA VAL A 177 5.72 8.44 18.40
C VAL A 177 7.02 7.73 18.08
N GLY A 178 7.02 6.87 17.06
CA GLY A 178 8.22 6.18 16.59
C GLY A 178 9.32 7.13 16.12
N ALA A 179 8.96 8.17 15.35
CA ALA A 179 9.88 9.18 14.88
C ALA A 179 10.49 9.98 16.04
N ALA A 180 9.66 10.42 17.00
CA ALA A 180 10.12 11.15 18.18
C ALA A 180 11.10 10.34 19.02
N LEU A 181 10.84 9.04 19.19
CA LEU A 181 11.77 8.14 19.89
C LEU A 181 13.07 7.93 19.11
N ALA A 182 12.99 7.79 17.79
CA ALA A 182 14.16 7.60 16.94
C ALA A 182 15.07 8.84 16.94
N ASP A 183 14.51 10.05 16.87
CA ASP A 183 15.28 11.30 16.89
C ASP A 183 15.83 11.62 18.28
N ARG A 184 15.06 11.37 19.36
CA ARG A 184 15.50 11.66 20.74
C ARG A 184 16.66 10.78 21.19
N PHE A 185 16.67 9.51 20.79
CA PHE A 185 17.69 8.53 21.14
C PHE A 185 18.51 8.13 19.90
N SER A 186 19.20 9.11 19.34
CA SER A 186 20.10 8.90 18.18
C SER A 186 21.29 7.99 18.53
N ASP A 187 22.11 7.68 17.53
CA ASP A 187 23.34 6.88 17.74
C ASP A 187 24.31 7.50 18.75
N SER A 188 24.26 8.83 18.95
CA SER A 188 25.04 9.56 19.95
C SER A 188 24.46 9.51 21.36
N ASN A 189 23.12 9.33 21.49
CA ASN A 189 22.41 9.33 22.77
C ASN A 189 21.59 8.04 22.92
N ARG A 190 22.28 6.90 23.04
CA ARG A 190 21.63 5.59 23.11
C ARG A 190 20.97 5.34 24.45
N LEU A 191 19.79 4.71 24.41
CA LEU A 191 19.13 4.19 25.61
C LEU A 191 19.93 3.05 26.21
N ALA A 192 20.27 3.16 27.49
CA ALA A 192 20.91 2.09 28.23
C ALA A 192 19.85 1.28 29.00
N PHE A 193 19.85 -0.03 28.76
CA PHE A 193 19.04 -0.98 29.51
C PHE A 193 19.95 -1.98 30.22
N GLU A 194 19.70 -2.24 31.47
CA GLU A 194 20.32 -3.36 32.18
C GLU A 194 19.45 -4.60 32.05
N LEU A 195 19.88 -5.57 31.27
CA LEU A 195 19.18 -6.85 31.10
C LEU A 195 20.11 -7.98 31.53
N PHE A 196 19.72 -8.77 32.50
CA PHE A 196 20.51 -9.90 33.04
C PHE A 196 21.95 -9.53 33.43
N GLY A 197 22.16 -8.31 34.00
CA GLY A 197 23.49 -7.86 34.41
C GLY A 197 24.39 -7.35 33.28
N GLN A 198 23.89 -7.27 32.05
CA GLN A 198 24.59 -6.68 30.91
C GLN A 198 23.95 -5.34 30.52
N SER A 199 24.76 -4.30 30.33
CA SER A 199 24.30 -3.01 29.84
C SER A 199 24.14 -3.04 28.31
N LEU A 200 22.90 -3.12 27.84
CA LEU A 200 22.55 -3.03 26.42
C LEU A 200 22.29 -1.57 26.05
N ARG A 201 23.05 -1.03 25.09
CA ARG A 201 22.86 0.32 24.57
C ARG A 201 22.20 0.27 23.18
N LEU A 202 20.93 0.70 23.10
CA LEU A 202 20.15 0.67 21.87
C LEU A 202 19.88 2.10 21.38
N ALA A 203 20.01 2.32 20.08
CA ALA A 203 19.52 3.54 19.44
C ALA A 203 17.97 3.53 19.41
N GLY A 204 17.35 4.70 19.40
CA GLY A 204 15.89 4.83 19.48
C GLY A 204 15.15 4.08 18.36
N TYR A 205 15.67 4.10 17.15
CA TYR A 205 15.07 3.34 16.04
C TYR A 205 15.07 1.82 16.28
N ALA A 206 16.10 1.28 16.97
CA ALA A 206 16.11 -0.13 17.31
C ALA A 206 15.04 -0.46 18.36
N VAL A 207 14.87 0.43 19.35
CA VAL A 207 13.78 0.31 20.35
C VAL A 207 12.42 0.35 19.68
N VAL A 208 12.19 1.28 18.76
CA VAL A 208 10.93 1.42 18.00
C VAL A 208 10.59 0.14 17.23
N LEU A 209 11.59 -0.46 16.54
CA LEU A 209 11.38 -1.70 15.80
C LEU A 209 11.18 -2.91 16.70
N ILE A 210 11.85 -2.97 17.86
CA ILE A 210 11.58 -4.02 18.87
C ILE A 210 10.16 -3.91 19.39
N ILE A 211 9.68 -2.70 19.70
CA ILE A 211 8.31 -2.48 20.13
C ILE A 211 7.34 -2.92 19.02
N ALA A 212 7.61 -2.56 17.77
CA ALA A 212 6.79 -3.00 16.63
C ALA A 212 6.72 -4.53 16.53
N ALA A 213 7.87 -5.21 16.63
CA ALA A 213 7.95 -6.67 16.61
C ALA A 213 7.12 -7.32 17.73
N VAL A 214 7.25 -6.83 18.96
CA VAL A 214 6.48 -7.30 20.10
C VAL A 214 4.98 -7.08 19.88
N ILE A 215 4.56 -5.93 19.38
CA ILE A 215 3.16 -5.63 19.09
C ILE A 215 2.59 -6.59 18.05
N PHE A 216 3.32 -6.90 16.97
CA PHE A 216 2.89 -7.91 15.99
C PHE A 216 2.77 -9.31 16.62
N MET A 217 3.71 -9.70 17.47
CA MET A 217 3.62 -10.99 18.17
C MET A 217 2.42 -11.03 19.11
N VAL A 218 2.16 -9.97 19.88
CA VAL A 218 0.96 -9.87 20.74
C VAL A 218 -0.31 -9.94 19.91
N GLY A 219 -0.36 -9.21 18.78
CA GLY A 219 -1.46 -9.29 17.83
C GLY A 219 -1.69 -10.70 17.29
N ALA A 220 -0.62 -11.44 17.02
CA ALA A 220 -0.69 -12.84 16.61
C ALA A 220 -1.25 -13.76 17.71
N PHE A 221 -0.86 -13.55 18.96
CA PHE A 221 -1.43 -14.31 20.10
C PHE A 221 -2.93 -14.03 20.31
N LEU A 222 -3.38 -12.79 20.08
CA LEU A 222 -4.80 -12.45 20.17
C LEU A 222 -5.66 -13.23 19.16
N LEU A 223 -5.10 -13.64 18.02
CA LEU A 223 -5.81 -14.47 17.04
C LEU A 223 -6.25 -15.82 17.63
N LEU A 224 -5.46 -16.40 18.54
CA LEU A 224 -5.82 -17.64 19.23
C LEU A 224 -7.06 -17.49 20.12
N MET A 225 -7.33 -16.26 20.58
CA MET A 225 -8.49 -15.98 21.44
C MET A 225 -9.79 -15.75 20.64
N ILE A 226 -9.73 -15.72 19.31
CA ILE A 226 -10.90 -15.52 18.46
C ILE A 226 -11.61 -16.87 18.29
N ASN A 227 -12.88 -16.93 18.74
CA ASN A 227 -13.71 -18.10 18.52
C ASN A 227 -14.15 -18.16 17.06
N GLU A 228 -13.71 -19.19 16.35
CA GLU A 228 -14.09 -19.41 14.95
C GLU A 228 -15.57 -19.77 14.82
N LYS A 229 -16.21 -19.27 13.77
CA LYS A 229 -17.48 -19.85 13.32
C LYS A 229 -17.18 -21.29 12.86
N SER A 230 -18.04 -22.24 13.26
CA SER A 230 -17.98 -23.59 12.72
C SER A 230 -18.15 -23.53 11.19
N SER A 231 -17.03 -23.46 10.49
CA SER A 231 -17.04 -23.36 9.04
C SER A 231 -17.43 -24.70 8.44
N LYS A 232 -18.52 -24.72 7.69
CA LYS A 232 -18.73 -25.75 6.68
C LYS A 232 -17.51 -25.74 5.80
N LYS A 233 -16.92 -26.92 5.51
CA LYS A 233 -15.74 -27.09 4.64
C LYS A 233 -15.79 -26.06 3.52
N THR A 234 -14.84 -25.12 3.50
CA THR A 234 -14.68 -24.18 2.40
C THR A 234 -14.41 -25.05 1.16
N GLN A 235 -15.37 -25.13 0.27
CA GLN A 235 -15.09 -25.69 -1.06
C GLN A 235 -13.96 -24.83 -1.62
N GLY A 236 -12.82 -25.46 -1.95
CA GLY A 236 -11.66 -24.76 -2.47
C GLY A 236 -12.10 -23.78 -3.58
N LYS A 237 -11.66 -22.55 -3.50
CA LYS A 237 -11.93 -21.59 -4.57
C LYS A 237 -11.43 -22.21 -5.88
N PRO A 238 -12.18 -22.10 -6.97
CA PRO A 238 -11.70 -22.61 -8.26
C PRO A 238 -10.35 -21.93 -8.58
N ILE A 239 -9.43 -22.74 -9.12
CA ILE A 239 -8.14 -22.22 -9.59
C ILE A 239 -8.44 -21.22 -10.70
N VAL A 240 -8.09 -19.94 -10.46
CA VAL A 240 -8.23 -18.91 -11.48
C VAL A 240 -7.05 -19.03 -12.43
N MET A 241 -7.28 -19.57 -13.62
CA MET A 241 -6.26 -19.66 -14.65
C MET A 241 -6.32 -18.49 -15.61
N ILE A 242 -5.16 -18.04 -16.09
CA ILE A 242 -5.09 -17.11 -17.21
C ILE A 242 -5.51 -17.88 -18.46
N THR A 243 -6.69 -17.56 -19.00
CA THR A 243 -7.24 -18.23 -20.15
C THR A 243 -6.76 -17.60 -21.47
N ALA A 244 -6.74 -18.36 -22.56
CA ALA A 244 -6.46 -17.83 -23.89
C ALA A 244 -7.47 -16.75 -24.30
N GLU A 245 -8.71 -16.86 -23.83
CA GLU A 245 -9.77 -15.87 -24.06
C GLU A 245 -9.44 -14.54 -23.35
N THR A 246 -8.97 -14.58 -22.10
CA THR A 246 -8.52 -13.39 -21.38
C THR A 246 -7.36 -12.70 -22.10
N TRP A 247 -6.41 -13.47 -22.60
CA TRP A 247 -5.29 -12.94 -23.39
C TRP A 247 -5.77 -12.28 -24.69
N LYS A 248 -6.69 -12.94 -25.41
CA LYS A 248 -7.28 -12.41 -26.64
C LYS A 248 -8.06 -11.11 -26.37
N GLU A 249 -8.87 -11.07 -25.32
CA GLU A 249 -9.61 -9.87 -24.91
C GLU A 249 -8.65 -8.71 -24.57
N PHE A 250 -7.61 -8.99 -23.78
CA PHE A 250 -6.60 -8.03 -23.42
C PHE A 250 -5.87 -7.43 -24.63
N THR A 251 -5.46 -8.26 -25.60
CA THR A 251 -4.70 -7.80 -26.77
C THR A 251 -5.56 -7.15 -27.84
N SER A 252 -6.84 -7.55 -27.96
CA SER A 252 -7.77 -6.97 -28.94
C SER A 252 -8.37 -5.64 -28.50
N ASN A 253 -8.52 -5.42 -27.18
CA ASN A 253 -9.08 -4.20 -26.63
C ASN A 253 -7.99 -3.14 -26.39
N LYS A 254 -7.75 -2.29 -27.41
CA LYS A 254 -6.73 -1.22 -27.34
C LYS A 254 -6.88 -0.31 -26.13
N VAL A 255 -8.11 -0.01 -25.69
CA VAL A 255 -8.36 0.84 -24.51
C VAL A 255 -7.85 0.15 -23.25
N LEU A 256 -8.18 -1.13 -23.10
CA LEU A 256 -7.77 -1.93 -21.95
C LEU A 256 -6.24 -2.09 -21.90
N PHE A 257 -5.61 -2.31 -23.05
CA PHE A 257 -4.15 -2.43 -23.15
C PHE A 257 -3.43 -1.12 -22.77
N VAL A 258 -3.90 0.03 -23.27
CA VAL A 258 -3.30 1.34 -22.95
C VAL A 258 -3.55 1.70 -21.48
N LEU A 259 -4.71 1.40 -20.92
CA LEU A 259 -4.98 1.57 -19.48
C LEU A 259 -4.00 0.75 -18.64
N PHE A 260 -3.74 -0.50 -19.02
CA PHE A 260 -2.78 -1.35 -18.33
C PHE A 260 -1.36 -0.75 -18.37
N ILE A 261 -0.86 -0.37 -19.54
CA ILE A 261 0.48 0.23 -19.68
C ILE A 261 0.58 1.50 -18.83
N SER A 262 -0.40 2.38 -18.91
CA SER A 262 -0.43 3.62 -18.13
C SER A 262 -0.41 3.36 -16.62
N SER A 263 -1.18 2.38 -16.15
CA SER A 263 -1.21 1.96 -14.76
C SER A 263 0.13 1.37 -14.31
N ALA A 264 0.78 0.54 -15.14
CA ALA A 264 2.10 -0.01 -14.86
C ALA A 264 3.17 1.08 -14.72
N ILE A 265 3.17 2.08 -15.63
CA ILE A 265 4.09 3.22 -15.56
C ILE A 265 3.86 4.02 -14.27
N ILE A 266 2.60 4.36 -13.95
CA ILE A 266 2.28 5.08 -12.70
C ILE A 266 2.77 4.29 -11.49
N SER A 267 2.54 2.99 -11.47
CA SER A 267 2.93 2.12 -10.35
C SER A 267 4.45 2.08 -10.15
N ILE A 268 5.24 2.01 -11.24
CA ILE A 268 6.70 2.05 -11.21
C ILE A 268 7.19 3.42 -10.69
N VAL A 269 6.62 4.50 -11.22
CA VAL A 269 6.96 5.87 -10.78
C VAL A 269 6.69 6.03 -9.29
N GLN A 270 5.53 5.60 -8.81
CA GLN A 270 5.19 5.68 -7.39
C GLN A 270 6.08 4.81 -6.52
N THR A 271 6.45 3.60 -6.97
CA THR A 271 7.35 2.71 -6.24
C THR A 271 8.73 3.34 -6.09
N LEU A 272 9.30 3.88 -7.17
CA LEU A 272 10.59 4.57 -7.13
C LEU A 272 10.52 5.85 -6.29
N ALA A 273 9.52 6.68 -6.50
CA ALA A 273 9.37 7.93 -5.76
C ALA A 273 9.25 7.67 -4.24
N THR A 274 8.37 6.75 -3.84
CA THR A 274 8.19 6.41 -2.43
C THR A 274 9.40 5.74 -1.80
N ALA A 275 10.23 5.03 -2.57
CA ALA A 275 11.47 4.47 -2.07
C ALA A 275 12.45 5.54 -1.57
N TYR A 276 12.45 6.72 -2.21
CA TYR A 276 13.43 7.76 -1.95
C TYR A 276 12.92 9.01 -1.22
N TYR A 277 11.60 9.25 -1.18
CA TYR A 277 11.04 10.45 -0.52
C TYR A 277 11.48 10.58 0.94
N GLY A 278 11.34 9.53 1.74
CA GLY A 278 11.75 9.56 3.14
C GLY A 278 13.25 9.81 3.31
N ILE A 279 14.08 9.17 2.47
CA ILE A 279 15.55 9.36 2.50
C ILE A 279 15.92 10.79 2.12
N PHE A 280 15.25 11.37 1.11
CA PHE A 280 15.49 12.73 0.69
C PHE A 280 15.16 13.72 1.80
N ILE A 281 13.96 13.59 2.41
CA ILE A 281 13.52 14.45 3.52
C ILE A 281 14.52 14.32 4.69
N TYR A 282 14.85 13.10 5.08
CA TYR A 282 15.78 12.84 6.17
C TYR A 282 17.15 13.48 5.93
N LYS A 283 17.72 13.34 4.73
CA LYS A 283 19.06 13.87 4.41
C LYS A 283 19.13 15.39 4.29
N HIS A 284 18.04 16.02 3.78
CA HIS A 284 18.06 17.47 3.51
C HIS A 284 17.50 18.31 4.66
N PHE A 285 16.72 17.70 5.55
CA PHE A 285 16.00 18.45 6.60
C PHE A 285 16.24 17.89 8.01
N SER A 286 17.30 17.07 8.21
CA SER A 286 17.62 16.53 9.55
C SER A 286 17.82 17.61 10.62
N ASP A 287 18.41 18.74 10.24
CA ASP A 287 18.78 19.83 11.13
C ASP A 287 17.74 20.96 11.16
N THR A 288 16.60 20.76 10.49
CA THR A 288 15.55 21.78 10.37
C THR A 288 14.23 21.31 10.97
N ALA A 289 13.39 22.24 11.42
CA ALA A 289 12.06 22.01 11.95
C ALA A 289 12.01 21.02 13.11
N PHE A 290 11.48 19.79 12.88
CA PHE A 290 11.20 18.83 13.96
C PHE A 290 12.29 17.76 14.16
N GLY A 291 13.30 17.71 13.28
CA GLY A 291 14.30 16.63 13.26
C GLY A 291 14.13 15.64 12.11
N GLY A 292 15.11 14.72 11.94
CA GLY A 292 15.21 13.88 10.75
C GLY A 292 14.02 12.93 10.52
N PHE A 293 13.75 12.02 11.45
CA PHE A 293 12.63 11.07 11.35
C PHE A 293 11.27 11.77 11.56
N MET A 294 11.20 12.79 12.41
CA MET A 294 9.97 13.52 12.69
C MET A 294 9.50 14.29 11.45
N ASN A 295 10.40 14.95 10.70
CA ASN A 295 10.03 15.59 9.43
C ASN A 295 9.43 14.60 8.43
N VAL A 296 10.01 13.40 8.33
CA VAL A 296 9.47 12.31 7.50
C VAL A 296 8.07 11.91 7.98
N ALA A 297 7.90 11.69 9.30
CA ALA A 297 6.62 11.29 9.87
C ALA A 297 5.52 12.33 9.60
N VAL A 298 5.79 13.62 9.84
CA VAL A 298 4.82 14.71 9.61
C VAL A 298 4.36 14.76 8.16
N ILE A 299 5.28 14.67 7.19
CA ILE A 299 4.93 14.70 5.77
C ILE A 299 4.10 13.46 5.36
N PHE A 300 4.49 12.27 5.84
CA PHE A 300 3.75 11.04 5.49
C PHE A 300 2.40 10.92 6.18
N ILE A 301 2.20 11.55 7.35
CA ILE A 301 0.87 11.67 7.97
C ILE A 301 -0.07 12.51 7.11
N ILE A 302 0.42 13.58 6.48
CA ILE A 302 -0.38 14.35 5.52
C ILE A 302 -0.88 13.42 4.40
N ALA A 303 -0.01 12.58 3.85
CA ALA A 303 -0.40 11.59 2.84
C ALA A 303 -1.44 10.58 3.39
N LEU A 304 -1.26 10.07 4.61
CA LEU A 304 -2.21 9.14 5.25
C LEU A 304 -3.58 9.78 5.45
N LEU A 305 -3.64 11.00 5.98
CA LEU A 305 -4.90 11.73 6.17
C LEU A 305 -5.58 12.04 4.84
N THR A 306 -4.80 12.42 3.84
CA THR A 306 -5.29 12.70 2.49
C THR A 306 -5.85 11.43 1.82
N SER A 307 -5.29 10.27 2.11
CA SER A 307 -5.80 9.00 1.58
C SER A 307 -7.21 8.65 2.07
N ILE A 308 -7.66 9.24 3.18
CA ILE A 308 -9.06 9.14 3.65
C ILE A 308 -9.98 10.04 2.81
N ILE A 309 -9.52 11.25 2.54
CA ILE A 309 -10.33 12.29 1.86
C ILE A 309 -10.37 12.05 0.35
N GLY A 310 -9.29 11.56 -0.23
CA GLY A 310 -9.13 11.35 -1.67
C GLY A 310 -10.27 10.57 -2.33
N PRO A 311 -10.67 9.40 -1.86
CA PRO A 311 -11.78 8.63 -2.44
C PRO A 311 -13.13 9.36 -2.38
N ILE A 312 -13.37 10.16 -1.33
CA ILE A 312 -14.59 10.95 -1.18
C ILE A 312 -14.65 12.03 -2.27
N ILE A 313 -13.57 12.81 -2.41
CA ILE A 313 -13.45 13.82 -3.47
C ILE A 313 -13.60 13.18 -4.85
N THR A 314 -12.98 12.02 -5.06
CA THR A 314 -13.02 11.31 -6.34
C THR A 314 -14.43 10.89 -6.71
N GLN A 315 -15.21 10.38 -5.77
CA GLN A 315 -16.57 9.90 -6.02
C GLN A 315 -17.48 11.02 -6.59
N PHE A 316 -17.35 12.24 -6.07
CA PHE A 316 -18.10 13.39 -6.56
C PHE A 316 -17.61 13.84 -7.94
N ASN A 317 -16.30 13.96 -8.12
CA ASN A 317 -15.72 14.47 -9.36
C ASN A 317 -15.84 13.49 -10.54
N VAL A 318 -15.72 12.19 -10.32
CA VAL A 318 -15.90 11.18 -11.38
C VAL A 318 -17.34 11.19 -11.92
N ARG A 319 -18.34 11.47 -11.07
CA ARG A 319 -19.72 11.62 -11.52
C ARG A 319 -19.94 12.87 -12.38
N ALA A 320 -19.25 13.97 -12.03
CA ALA A 320 -19.41 15.25 -12.72
C ALA A 320 -18.64 15.31 -14.06
N TYR A 321 -17.40 14.83 -14.09
CA TYR A 321 -16.48 15.03 -15.23
C TYR A 321 -16.20 13.76 -16.02
N GLY A 322 -16.60 12.60 -15.51
CA GLY A 322 -16.32 11.30 -16.12
C GLY A 322 -14.96 10.72 -15.74
N LYS A 323 -14.79 9.42 -16.00
CA LYS A 323 -13.63 8.63 -15.54
C LYS A 323 -12.33 8.94 -16.27
N PHE A 324 -12.38 9.13 -17.59
CA PHE A 324 -11.19 9.37 -18.41
C PHE A 324 -10.53 10.75 -18.15
N PRO A 325 -11.26 11.87 -18.13
CA PRO A 325 -10.68 13.15 -17.73
C PRO A 325 -10.08 13.13 -16.33
N MET A 326 -10.70 12.37 -15.41
CA MET A 326 -10.18 12.21 -14.06
C MET A 326 -8.86 11.44 -13.99
N LEU A 327 -8.61 10.48 -14.89
CA LEU A 327 -7.29 9.83 -15.00
C LEU A 327 -6.20 10.81 -15.41
N VAL A 328 -6.47 11.70 -16.39
CA VAL A 328 -5.53 12.74 -16.80
C VAL A 328 -5.23 13.68 -15.65
N PHE A 329 -6.27 14.22 -15.03
CA PHE A 329 -6.15 15.14 -13.90
C PHE A 329 -5.40 14.51 -12.71
N GLY A 330 -5.78 13.29 -12.33
CA GLY A 330 -5.11 12.55 -11.26
C GLY A 330 -3.63 12.31 -11.54
N THR A 331 -3.28 11.98 -12.79
CA THR A 331 -1.87 11.79 -13.19
C THR A 331 -1.06 13.07 -13.10
N MET A 332 -1.63 14.20 -13.49
CA MET A 332 -0.98 15.51 -13.34
C MET A 332 -0.73 15.84 -11.86
N LEU A 333 -1.71 15.56 -10.99
CA LEU A 333 -1.53 15.74 -9.54
C LEU A 333 -0.45 14.82 -8.97
N ILE A 334 -0.36 13.57 -9.44
CA ILE A 334 0.72 12.65 -9.02
C ILE A 334 2.09 13.22 -9.41
N ALA A 335 2.22 13.81 -10.60
CA ALA A 335 3.48 14.36 -11.10
C ALA A 335 3.98 15.56 -10.28
N ILE A 336 3.09 16.28 -9.57
CA ILE A 336 3.46 17.38 -8.65
C ILE A 336 4.36 16.87 -7.52
N GLY A 337 4.14 15.64 -7.03
CA GLY A 337 4.98 15.05 -5.99
C GLY A 337 6.47 15.10 -6.37
N PRO A 338 6.92 14.29 -7.33
CA PRO A 338 8.34 14.23 -7.68
C PRO A 338 8.93 15.57 -8.15
N ILE A 339 8.21 16.38 -8.96
CA ILE A 339 8.75 17.64 -9.48
C ILE A 339 9.08 18.63 -8.35
N THR A 340 8.32 18.63 -7.27
CA THR A 340 8.56 19.52 -6.12
C THR A 340 9.87 19.19 -5.40
N TYR A 341 10.20 17.91 -5.28
CA TYR A 341 11.48 17.49 -4.70
C TYR A 341 12.70 17.87 -5.54
N TRP A 342 12.51 18.10 -6.83
CA TRP A 342 13.57 18.61 -7.72
C TRP A 342 13.65 20.13 -7.73
N TYR A 343 12.51 20.83 -7.91
CA TYR A 343 12.49 22.26 -8.21
C TYR A 343 12.59 23.16 -6.98
N ASN A 344 11.83 22.86 -5.93
CA ASN A 344 11.75 23.71 -4.72
C ASN A 344 11.58 22.84 -3.46
N PRO A 345 12.63 22.14 -3.02
CA PRO A 345 12.56 21.23 -1.92
C PRO A 345 12.58 21.97 -0.56
N ASN A 346 11.46 22.53 -0.16
CA ASN A 346 11.23 22.99 1.22
C ASN A 346 10.09 22.19 1.86
N LEU A 347 10.06 22.10 3.19
CA LEU A 347 9.10 21.25 3.92
C LEU A 347 7.65 21.61 3.62
N LEU A 348 7.32 22.87 3.43
CA LEU A 348 5.96 23.32 3.14
C LEU A 348 5.53 22.89 1.73
N SER A 349 6.38 23.14 0.71
CA SER A 349 6.07 22.76 -0.66
C SER A 349 6.00 21.24 -0.83
N ILE A 350 6.89 20.48 -0.17
CA ILE A 350 6.84 19.02 -0.15
C ILE A 350 5.56 18.52 0.52
N SER A 351 5.14 19.12 1.63
CA SER A 351 3.89 18.76 2.31
C SER A 351 2.66 19.00 1.41
N ALA A 352 2.61 20.16 0.74
CA ALA A 352 1.55 20.48 -0.21
C ALA A 352 1.57 19.53 -1.43
N ALA A 353 2.75 19.20 -1.95
CA ALA A 353 2.91 18.26 -3.06
C ALA A 353 2.48 16.84 -2.67
N MET A 354 2.81 16.38 -1.47
CA MET A 354 2.36 15.08 -0.96
C MET A 354 0.84 15.02 -0.80
N PHE A 355 0.22 16.11 -0.32
CA PHE A 355 -1.23 16.22 -0.27
C PHE A 355 -1.85 16.08 -1.67
N LEU A 356 -1.40 16.88 -2.65
CA LEU A 356 -1.94 16.86 -4.01
C LEU A 356 -1.67 15.51 -4.72
N SER A 357 -0.46 14.98 -4.61
CA SER A 357 -0.07 13.71 -5.22
C SER A 357 -0.88 12.53 -4.66
N THR A 358 -1.21 12.54 -3.37
CA THR A 358 -2.04 11.50 -2.76
C THR A 358 -3.50 11.58 -3.23
N ILE A 359 -4.06 12.80 -3.38
CA ILE A 359 -5.36 12.99 -4.04
C ILE A 359 -5.32 12.45 -5.46
N GLY A 360 -4.29 12.80 -6.23
CA GLY A 360 -4.10 12.31 -7.58
C GLY A 360 -4.09 10.78 -7.66
N SER A 361 -3.38 10.13 -6.73
CA SER A 361 -3.33 8.67 -6.62
C SER A 361 -4.70 8.06 -6.33
N ALA A 362 -5.48 8.66 -5.44
CA ALA A 362 -6.84 8.21 -5.13
C ALA A 362 -7.77 8.35 -6.34
N ILE A 363 -7.69 9.49 -7.06
CA ILE A 363 -8.45 9.74 -8.29
C ILE A 363 -8.13 8.68 -9.35
N CYS A 364 -6.84 8.45 -9.62
CA CYS A 364 -6.40 7.45 -10.59
C CYS A 364 -6.85 6.04 -10.18
N GLY A 365 -6.68 5.66 -8.92
CA GLY A 365 -7.05 4.33 -8.43
C GLY A 365 -8.54 4.04 -8.57
N VAL A 366 -9.42 4.96 -8.16
CA VAL A 366 -10.87 4.80 -8.29
C VAL A 366 -11.30 4.81 -9.76
N SER A 367 -10.80 5.76 -10.55
CA SER A 367 -11.17 5.88 -11.97
C SER A 367 -10.72 4.65 -12.77
N PHE A 368 -9.49 4.17 -12.53
CA PHE A 368 -8.97 2.97 -13.15
C PHE A 368 -9.78 1.72 -12.75
N GLY A 369 -10.08 1.56 -11.45
CA GLY A 369 -10.89 0.43 -10.97
C GLY A 369 -12.27 0.38 -11.61
N LEU A 370 -12.96 1.53 -11.70
CA LEU A 370 -14.28 1.63 -12.34
C LEU A 370 -14.23 1.32 -13.85
N LEU A 371 -13.21 1.82 -14.57
CA LEU A 371 -13.04 1.53 -15.99
C LEU A 371 -12.73 0.05 -16.24
N THR A 372 -11.88 -0.55 -15.42
CA THR A 372 -11.54 -1.96 -15.51
C THR A 372 -12.78 -2.84 -15.33
N ILE A 373 -13.64 -2.53 -14.35
CA ILE A 373 -14.89 -3.27 -14.11
C ILE A 373 -15.85 -3.16 -15.31
N GLU A 374 -15.89 -2.01 -15.98
CA GLU A 374 -16.80 -1.78 -17.12
C GLU A 374 -16.29 -2.36 -18.45
N LEU A 375 -14.97 -2.38 -18.64
CA LEU A 375 -14.36 -2.80 -19.89
C LEU A 375 -14.14 -4.31 -19.98
N ILE A 376 -14.15 -5.01 -18.86
CA ILE A 376 -13.88 -6.44 -18.79
C ILE A 376 -15.19 -7.18 -18.52
N ARG A 377 -15.41 -8.25 -19.28
CA ARG A 377 -16.53 -9.18 -19.06
C ARG A 377 -16.45 -9.77 -17.64
N GLU A 378 -17.62 -9.98 -17.03
CA GLU A 378 -17.72 -10.44 -15.63
C GLU A 378 -17.02 -11.79 -15.37
N ASP A 379 -17.15 -12.71 -16.31
CA ASP A 379 -16.54 -14.05 -16.27
C ASP A 379 -15.01 -14.04 -16.38
N LEU A 380 -14.42 -12.98 -16.94
CA LEU A 380 -12.97 -12.84 -17.15
C LEU A 380 -12.27 -11.94 -16.10
N LYS A 381 -13.01 -11.27 -15.20
CA LYS A 381 -12.44 -10.28 -14.27
C LYS A 381 -11.32 -10.85 -13.39
N GLU A 382 -11.51 -12.04 -12.83
CA GLU A 382 -10.50 -12.66 -11.95
C GLU A 382 -9.26 -13.09 -12.74
N SER A 383 -9.45 -13.70 -13.92
CA SER A 383 -8.36 -14.10 -14.81
C SER A 383 -7.59 -12.88 -15.33
N TYR A 384 -8.28 -11.76 -15.64
CA TYR A 384 -7.65 -10.52 -16.04
C TYR A 384 -6.83 -9.90 -14.90
N ALA A 385 -7.33 -9.90 -13.68
CA ALA A 385 -6.58 -9.39 -12.54
C ALA A 385 -5.25 -10.15 -12.34
N GLN A 386 -5.25 -11.47 -12.52
CA GLN A 386 -4.03 -12.26 -12.47
C GLN A 386 -3.10 -11.98 -13.65
N LEU A 387 -3.64 -11.88 -14.87
CA LEU A 387 -2.87 -11.51 -16.05
C LEU A 387 -2.19 -10.15 -15.88
N SER A 388 -2.93 -9.15 -15.42
CA SER A 388 -2.42 -7.81 -15.15
C SER A 388 -1.28 -7.82 -14.14
N ASN A 389 -1.44 -8.56 -13.03
CA ASN A 389 -0.38 -8.69 -12.02
C ASN A 389 0.89 -9.31 -12.60
N VAL A 390 0.78 -10.40 -13.34
CA VAL A 390 1.94 -11.09 -13.95
C VAL A 390 2.62 -10.20 -14.99
N LEU A 391 1.84 -9.56 -15.87
CA LEU A 391 2.40 -8.67 -16.88
C LEU A 391 3.09 -7.44 -16.30
N THR A 392 2.66 -6.97 -15.14
CA THR A 392 3.30 -5.84 -14.45
C THR A 392 4.74 -6.18 -13.99
N LEU A 393 5.07 -7.45 -13.79
CA LEU A 393 6.44 -7.87 -13.42
C LEU A 393 7.48 -7.47 -14.46
N ILE A 394 7.15 -7.57 -15.75
CA ILE A 394 8.12 -7.30 -16.84
C ILE A 394 8.66 -5.86 -16.77
N PRO A 395 7.82 -4.82 -16.79
CA PRO A 395 8.31 -3.46 -16.65
C PRO A 395 8.98 -3.19 -15.31
N TYR A 396 8.56 -3.83 -14.21
CA TYR A 396 9.25 -3.69 -12.92
C TYR A 396 10.68 -4.23 -12.96
N LEU A 397 10.91 -5.38 -13.57
CA LEU A 397 12.24 -5.97 -13.72
C LEU A 397 13.21 -5.08 -14.53
N ILE A 398 12.69 -4.28 -15.45
CA ILE A 398 13.48 -3.42 -16.33
C ILE A 398 13.66 -2.02 -15.71
N PHE A 399 12.58 -1.36 -15.37
CA PHE A 399 12.62 0.08 -15.04
C PHE A 399 13.01 0.36 -13.58
N ILE A 400 12.81 -0.57 -12.65
CA ILE A 400 13.27 -0.35 -11.27
C ILE A 400 14.80 -0.31 -11.17
N PRO A 401 15.56 -1.26 -11.75
CA PRO A 401 17.01 -1.16 -11.75
C PRO A 401 17.53 0.11 -12.45
N ILE A 402 16.91 0.52 -13.56
CA ILE A 402 17.29 1.75 -14.28
C ILE A 402 17.05 2.97 -13.36
N GLY A 403 15.88 3.11 -12.75
CA GLY A 403 15.59 4.20 -11.83
C GLY A 403 16.51 4.21 -10.60
N ALA A 404 16.80 3.04 -10.04
CA ALA A 404 17.72 2.88 -8.92
C ALA A 404 19.16 3.30 -9.31
N TYR A 405 19.60 2.95 -10.51
CA TYR A 405 20.90 3.36 -11.05
C TYR A 405 20.97 4.89 -11.23
N ILE A 406 19.91 5.51 -11.78
CA ILE A 406 19.83 6.97 -11.92
C ILE A 406 19.94 7.64 -10.54
N ALA A 407 19.21 7.14 -9.54
CA ALA A 407 19.28 7.67 -8.16
C ALA A 407 20.69 7.58 -7.57
N GLN A 408 21.44 6.51 -7.88
CA GLN A 408 22.80 6.28 -7.39
C GLN A 408 23.83 7.18 -8.07
N VAL A 409 23.75 7.33 -9.40
CA VAL A 409 24.77 8.01 -10.20
C VAL A 409 24.48 9.51 -10.34
N HIS A 410 23.25 9.87 -10.63
CA HIS A 410 22.84 11.26 -10.89
C HIS A 410 22.13 11.93 -9.70
N GLY A 411 21.86 11.15 -8.64
CA GLY A 411 21.19 11.65 -7.45
C GLY A 411 19.67 11.58 -7.51
N MET A 412 19.06 11.65 -6.32
CA MET A 412 17.59 11.53 -6.14
C MET A 412 16.82 12.65 -6.84
N SER A 413 17.35 13.88 -6.85
CA SER A 413 16.68 15.02 -7.49
C SER A 413 16.50 14.82 -9.00
N VAL A 414 17.50 14.30 -9.69
CA VAL A 414 17.43 13.98 -11.14
C VAL A 414 16.44 12.85 -11.39
N LEU A 415 16.44 11.83 -10.54
CA LEU A 415 15.42 10.78 -10.61
C LEU A 415 14.01 11.37 -10.51
N PHE A 416 13.75 12.24 -9.54
CA PHE A 416 12.43 12.84 -9.35
C PHE A 416 11.97 13.66 -10.56
N LEU A 417 12.88 14.40 -11.19
CA LEU A 417 12.60 15.10 -12.46
C LEU A 417 12.17 14.10 -13.55
N ILE A 418 12.94 13.03 -13.73
CA ILE A 418 12.64 12.00 -14.75
C ILE A 418 11.30 11.32 -14.47
N LEU A 419 11.00 10.99 -13.20
CA LEU A 419 9.73 10.37 -12.81
C LEU A 419 8.54 11.29 -13.13
N SER A 420 8.63 12.59 -12.81
CA SER A 420 7.59 13.55 -13.13
C SER A 420 7.44 13.72 -14.64
N ALA A 421 8.54 13.89 -15.38
CA ALA A 421 8.55 13.99 -16.83
C ALA A 421 7.91 12.76 -17.49
N THR A 422 8.19 11.55 -16.99
CA THR A 422 7.60 10.30 -17.48
C THR A 422 6.07 10.32 -17.34
N LEU A 423 5.54 10.78 -16.21
CA LEU A 423 4.07 10.87 -16.03
C LEU A 423 3.45 11.85 -17.03
N VAL A 424 4.02 13.04 -17.15
CA VAL A 424 3.46 14.10 -18.00
C VAL A 424 3.66 13.80 -19.48
N ALA A 425 4.85 13.37 -19.89
CA ALA A 425 5.19 13.17 -21.30
C ALA A 425 4.73 11.82 -21.87
N THR A 426 4.47 10.81 -21.02
CA THR A 426 4.07 9.48 -21.51
C THR A 426 2.63 9.14 -21.11
N VAL A 427 2.28 9.21 -19.82
CA VAL A 427 0.98 8.73 -19.33
C VAL A 427 -0.15 9.68 -19.74
N VAL A 428 0.05 10.98 -19.62
CA VAL A 428 -0.98 11.96 -20.00
C VAL A 428 -1.36 11.85 -21.50
N PRO A 429 -0.42 11.82 -22.46
CA PRO A 429 -0.75 11.58 -23.86
C PRO A 429 -1.44 10.22 -24.13
N LEU A 430 -1.05 9.16 -23.43
CA LEU A 430 -1.73 7.87 -23.55
C LEU A 430 -3.21 7.96 -23.14
N TYR A 431 -3.52 8.66 -22.06
CA TYR A 431 -4.92 8.88 -21.66
C TYR A 431 -5.67 9.80 -22.61
N MET A 432 -5.03 10.85 -23.14
CA MET A 432 -5.63 11.71 -24.18
C MET A 432 -5.95 10.91 -25.44
N TYR A 433 -5.07 10.01 -25.85
CA TYR A 433 -5.32 9.10 -26.96
C TYR A 433 -6.55 8.21 -26.73
N ILE A 434 -6.71 7.66 -25.53
CA ILE A 434 -7.90 6.87 -25.19
C ILE A 434 -9.18 7.72 -25.30
N ILE A 435 -9.16 8.94 -24.75
CA ILE A 435 -10.31 9.85 -24.81
C ILE A 435 -10.69 10.13 -26.26
N TRP A 436 -9.70 10.42 -27.09
CA TRP A 436 -9.93 10.66 -28.52
C TRP A 436 -10.50 9.43 -29.23
N ALA A 437 -9.89 8.26 -29.02
CA ALA A 437 -10.32 6.99 -29.63
C ALA A 437 -11.74 6.57 -29.17
N TYR A 438 -12.08 6.80 -27.91
CA TYR A 438 -13.40 6.51 -27.35
C TYR A 438 -14.48 7.44 -27.94
N ASN A 439 -14.21 8.74 -28.04
CA ASN A 439 -15.14 9.72 -28.62
C ASN A 439 -15.34 9.49 -30.12
N ALA A 440 -14.29 9.15 -30.86
CA ALA A 440 -14.38 8.84 -32.29
C ALA A 440 -15.27 7.58 -32.58
N ARG A 441 -15.31 6.62 -31.65
CA ARG A 441 -16.22 5.49 -31.77
C ARG A 441 -17.69 5.86 -31.50
N LYS A 442 -17.94 6.74 -30.53
CA LYS A 442 -19.30 7.22 -30.22
C LYS A 442 -19.93 8.02 -31.35
N GLN A 443 -19.13 8.68 -32.17
CA GLN A 443 -19.64 9.46 -33.33
C GLN A 443 -19.98 8.58 -34.55
N LYS A 444 -19.53 7.32 -34.58
CA LYS A 444 -19.79 6.39 -35.69
C LYS A 444 -20.98 5.46 -35.46
N ILE A 445 -21.61 5.52 -34.27
CA ILE A 445 -22.86 4.85 -33.91
C ILE A 445 -23.99 5.87 -33.89
#